data_7934e98911d4d5db8aeae62c6c1ba6c4
#
_entry.id   7934e98911d4d5db8aeae62c6c1ba6c4
#
_cell.length_a   1.000
_cell.length_b   1.000
_cell.length_c   1.000
_cell.angle_alpha   90.00
_cell.angle_beta   90.00
_cell.angle_gamma   90.00
#
_symmetry.space_group_name_H-M   'P 1'
#
loop_
_entity.id
_entity.type
_entity.pdbx_description
1 polymer ?
#
loop_
_entity_poly.entity_id
_entity_poly.type
_entity_poly.pdbx_seq_one_letter_code
_entity_poly.pdbx_strand_id
1 'polypeptide(L)'
;YSKREFQTADSFDGIVSEDSRLLDILVLDGTCLNTRDNIKAVSDAAEKGVNVIVSGLPDAEEIEKNDRLRKLLGIRYVEQNEVTLDGIHLFEGFLLGGEVIYQAKDEEEEKNQDMDLKIPWYVTGEGTKSYMVGILSDVRPDSGRQPAIIWRNGLENACVFCINGNYLKDNSGIGILDAMMAESYSFEIYPVINAQNLVIANYPGFASENENKMEKIYSQSQKALFREIIWPSLVAIERKIDAKLTCMMTPQFDYGDENEPREGEVAYYLKLLKEEYGEAGLSSGNVSGTGLSEKMEKDETFWKKEAPDYCFQSLYLQNEDELGDALECEELDGIRTIVTRESQTSDEPIVSFAREEVTLQRATGDGVNHTFMDDLRQRCIQTALGYSNTVWDLLAAAYPEKKDDAWEILSKEAASNICTYQKPFTAFDETTISKSDQRIRRFL
;
A
#
# COMPACT_ATOMS: atom_id res chain seq x y z
N TYR A 1 9.72 9.34 6.82
CA TYR A 1 9.71 9.44 5.35
C TYR A 1 9.77 10.89 4.85
N SER A 2 8.97 11.80 5.38
CA SER A 2 8.88 13.20 4.91
C SER A 2 10.18 14.02 5.03
N LYS A 3 11.20 13.52 5.76
CA LYS A 3 12.46 14.23 6.08
C LYS A 3 12.23 15.58 6.79
N ARG A 4 11.11 15.73 7.49
CA ARG A 4 10.78 16.90 8.29
C ARG A 4 11.17 16.70 9.75
N GLU A 5 11.58 17.77 10.41
CA GLU A 5 11.74 17.77 11.86
C GLU A 5 10.36 17.85 12.51
N PHE A 6 10.13 17.04 13.53
CA PHE A 6 8.91 17.06 14.32
C PHE A 6 9.21 16.94 15.81
N GLN A 7 8.30 17.44 16.61
CA GLN A 7 8.32 17.31 18.06
C GLN A 7 6.95 16.83 18.53
N THR A 8 6.93 15.98 19.53
CA THR A 8 5.72 15.54 20.20
C THR A 8 5.54 16.29 21.53
N ALA A 9 4.29 16.61 21.86
CA ALA A 9 3.95 17.25 23.13
C ALA A 9 2.65 16.67 23.68
N ASP A 10 2.58 16.48 25.00
CA ASP A 10 1.39 15.96 25.69
C ASP A 10 0.40 17.06 26.10
N SER A 11 0.76 18.34 25.90
CA SER A 11 -0.10 19.49 26.20
C SER A 11 0.14 20.65 25.24
N PHE A 12 -0.81 21.58 25.19
CA PHE A 12 -0.68 22.82 24.43
C PHE A 12 0.11 23.92 25.14
N ASP A 13 0.60 23.64 26.35
CA ASP A 13 1.40 24.59 27.11
C ASP A 13 2.73 24.88 26.38
N GLY A 14 2.95 26.12 26.01
CA GLY A 14 4.15 26.56 25.29
C GLY A 14 4.07 26.47 23.75
N ILE A 15 3.09 25.80 23.15
CA ILE A 15 2.90 25.80 21.69
C ILE A 15 2.64 27.20 21.14
N VAL A 16 2.04 28.08 21.93
CA VAL A 16 1.67 29.46 21.59
C VAL A 16 2.63 30.51 22.23
N SER A 17 3.80 30.09 22.71
CA SER A 17 4.81 31.01 23.25
C SER A 17 5.37 31.95 22.16
N GLU A 18 6.08 33.03 22.57
CA GLU A 18 6.69 33.96 21.62
C GLU A 18 7.69 33.29 20.65
N ASP A 19 8.24 32.14 21.04
CA ASP A 19 9.12 31.31 20.19
C ASP A 19 8.36 30.41 19.18
N SER A 20 7.03 30.39 19.21
CA SER A 20 6.18 29.61 18.29
C SER A 20 6.27 30.05 16.81
N ARG A 21 7.09 31.01 16.47
CA ARG A 21 7.42 31.41 15.09
C ARG A 21 8.10 30.30 14.27
N LEU A 22 8.50 29.20 14.91
CA LEU A 22 9.13 28.05 14.27
C LEU A 22 8.15 26.90 13.98
N LEU A 23 6.90 27.00 14.46
CA LEU A 23 5.90 25.97 14.22
C LEU A 23 5.10 26.30 12.97
N ASP A 24 5.30 25.53 11.90
CA ASP A 24 4.57 25.69 10.66
C ASP A 24 3.23 24.97 10.68
N ILE A 25 3.22 23.74 11.22
CA ILE A 25 2.06 22.86 11.22
C ILE A 25 1.90 22.20 12.59
N LEU A 26 0.70 22.21 13.11
CA LEU A 26 0.27 21.49 14.31
C LEU A 26 -0.63 20.31 13.90
N VAL A 27 -0.19 19.09 14.18
CA VAL A 27 -1.01 17.88 13.99
C VAL A 27 -1.52 17.44 15.36
N LEU A 28 -2.83 17.25 15.49
CA LEU A 28 -3.46 16.85 16.75
C LEU A 28 -4.61 15.87 16.52
N ASP A 29 -4.84 15.02 17.51
CA ASP A 29 -6.07 14.21 17.59
C ASP A 29 -7.22 15.11 18.05
N GLY A 30 -8.37 15.00 17.40
CA GLY A 30 -9.54 15.82 17.73
C GLY A 30 -10.04 15.67 19.17
N THR A 31 -9.78 14.53 19.81
CA THR A 31 -10.10 14.32 21.23
C THR A 31 -9.37 15.30 22.15
N CYS A 32 -8.26 15.89 21.70
CA CYS A 32 -7.56 16.95 22.41
C CYS A 32 -8.38 18.26 22.49
N LEU A 33 -9.36 18.46 21.62
CA LEU A 33 -10.23 19.65 21.58
C LEU A 33 -11.44 19.55 22.52
N ASN A 34 -11.26 18.92 23.68
CA ASN A 34 -12.30 18.64 24.67
C ASN A 34 -12.48 19.72 25.74
N THR A 35 -11.59 20.71 25.83
CA THR A 35 -11.65 21.80 26.78
C THR A 35 -11.70 23.16 26.07
N ARG A 36 -12.27 24.18 26.76
CA ARG A 36 -12.29 25.54 26.23
C ARG A 36 -10.88 26.14 26.06
N ASP A 37 -9.96 25.75 26.93
CA ASP A 37 -8.59 26.25 26.91
C ASP A 37 -7.81 25.66 25.75
N ASN A 38 -7.96 24.35 25.47
CA ASN A 38 -7.36 23.69 24.31
C ASN A 38 -7.90 24.26 22.99
N ILE A 39 -9.23 24.40 22.86
CA ILE A 39 -9.85 25.01 21.67
C ILE A 39 -9.34 26.44 21.46
N LYS A 40 -9.19 27.19 22.57
CA LYS A 40 -8.63 28.54 22.53
C LYS A 40 -7.18 28.52 22.05
N ALA A 41 -6.32 27.68 22.66
CA ALA A 41 -4.91 27.59 22.30
C ALA A 41 -4.71 27.28 20.82
N VAL A 42 -5.45 26.29 20.27
CA VAL A 42 -5.39 25.92 18.85
C VAL A 42 -5.93 27.03 17.95
N SER A 43 -7.03 27.70 18.34
CA SER A 43 -7.56 28.84 17.58
C SER A 43 -6.55 30.01 17.55
N ASP A 44 -5.93 30.32 18.69
CA ASP A 44 -4.95 31.39 18.81
C ASP A 44 -3.67 31.06 17.99
N ALA A 45 -3.28 29.79 17.91
CA ALA A 45 -2.17 29.34 17.06
C ALA A 45 -2.51 29.52 15.56
N ALA A 46 -3.71 29.12 15.15
CA ALA A 46 -4.17 29.30 13.78
C ALA A 46 -4.28 30.80 13.39
N GLU A 47 -4.78 31.66 14.27
CA GLU A 47 -4.82 33.13 14.07
C GLU A 47 -3.41 33.72 13.89
N LYS A 48 -2.38 33.08 14.47
CA LYS A 48 -0.97 33.48 14.30
C LYS A 48 -0.31 32.93 13.05
N GLY A 49 -1.02 32.11 12.25
CA GLY A 49 -0.52 31.57 11.00
C GLY A 49 -0.03 30.12 11.06
N VAL A 50 -0.24 29.40 12.17
CA VAL A 50 0.07 27.97 12.27
C VAL A 50 -1.02 27.16 11.57
N ASN A 51 -0.67 26.38 10.56
CA ASN A 51 -1.60 25.44 9.95
C ASN A 51 -1.93 24.29 10.92
N VAL A 52 -3.17 23.85 10.94
CA VAL A 52 -3.63 22.82 11.87
C VAL A 52 -4.19 21.63 11.10
N ILE A 53 -3.81 20.43 11.49
CA ILE A 53 -4.39 19.17 10.99
C ILE A 53 -5.04 18.45 12.16
N VAL A 54 -6.36 18.26 12.08
CA VAL A 54 -7.16 17.58 13.10
C VAL A 54 -7.48 16.17 12.60
N SER A 55 -6.78 15.19 13.17
CA SER A 55 -6.95 13.75 12.88
C SER A 55 -8.06 13.18 13.74
N GLY A 56 -9.16 12.80 13.11
CA GLY A 56 -10.38 12.46 13.83
C GLY A 56 -11.00 13.68 14.52
N LEU A 57 -12.30 13.79 14.51
CA LEU A 57 -12.98 14.95 15.08
C LEU A 57 -13.50 14.63 16.48
N PRO A 58 -13.72 15.66 17.34
CA PRO A 58 -14.51 15.50 18.55
C PRO A 58 -15.91 15.00 18.26
N ASP A 59 -16.60 14.51 19.28
CA ASP A 59 -17.98 14.04 19.15
C ASP A 59 -18.88 15.09 18.51
N ALA A 60 -19.77 14.64 17.61
CA ALA A 60 -20.67 15.51 16.87
C ALA A 60 -21.53 16.41 17.78
N GLU A 61 -21.96 15.89 18.92
CA GLU A 61 -22.71 16.66 19.91
C GLU A 61 -21.88 17.79 20.58
N GLU A 62 -20.57 17.56 20.78
CA GLU A 62 -19.68 18.58 21.33
C GLU A 62 -19.42 19.67 20.30
N ILE A 63 -19.22 19.30 19.05
CA ILE A 63 -19.11 20.22 17.92
C ILE A 63 -20.37 21.07 17.79
N GLU A 64 -21.56 20.45 17.84
CA GLU A 64 -22.84 21.16 17.70
C GLU A 64 -23.05 22.22 18.80
N LYS A 65 -22.65 21.92 20.03
CA LYS A 65 -22.82 22.81 21.20
C LYS A 65 -21.78 23.93 21.28
N ASN A 66 -20.68 23.87 20.49
CA ASN A 66 -19.55 24.78 20.63
C ASN A 66 -19.29 25.60 19.37
N ASP A 67 -19.78 26.85 19.34
CA ASP A 67 -19.63 27.76 18.19
C ASP A 67 -18.17 28.04 17.82
N ARG A 68 -17.26 28.12 18.80
CA ARG A 68 -15.85 28.37 18.54
C ARG A 68 -15.20 27.18 17.85
N LEU A 69 -15.55 25.98 18.31
CA LEU A 69 -15.09 24.72 17.69
C LEU A 69 -15.63 24.60 16.27
N ARG A 70 -16.91 24.83 16.05
CA ARG A 70 -17.49 24.83 14.69
C ARG A 70 -16.79 25.81 13.77
N LYS A 71 -16.54 27.04 14.25
CA LYS A 71 -15.83 28.06 13.46
C LYS A 71 -14.39 27.63 13.13
N LEU A 72 -13.66 27.04 14.09
CA LEU A 72 -12.31 26.52 13.88
C LEU A 72 -12.31 25.43 12.81
N LEU A 73 -13.21 24.46 12.92
CA LEU A 73 -13.31 23.34 12.01
C LEU A 73 -14.01 23.66 10.66
N GLY A 74 -14.58 24.85 10.50
CA GLY A 74 -15.32 25.22 9.30
C GLY A 74 -16.66 24.51 9.15
N ILE A 75 -17.25 24.03 10.25
CA ILE A 75 -18.54 23.34 10.27
C ILE A 75 -19.65 24.37 10.49
N ARG A 76 -20.61 24.40 9.58
CA ARG A 76 -21.79 25.26 9.69
C ARG A 76 -22.80 24.71 10.69
N TYR A 77 -23.13 23.42 10.57
CA TYR A 77 -24.00 22.67 11.49
C TYR A 77 -23.79 21.18 11.34
N VAL A 78 -24.25 20.42 12.33
CA VAL A 78 -24.34 18.95 12.30
C VAL A 78 -25.71 18.57 11.78
N GLU A 79 -25.80 17.90 10.63
CA GLU A 79 -27.07 17.43 10.06
C GLU A 79 -27.55 16.16 10.78
N GLN A 80 -26.61 15.23 11.03
CA GLN A 80 -26.86 13.98 11.76
C GLN A 80 -25.60 13.56 12.50
N ASN A 81 -25.77 12.96 13.69
CA ASN A 81 -24.65 12.43 14.47
C ASN A 81 -24.01 11.19 13.83
N GLU A 82 -24.79 10.45 13.05
CA GLU A 82 -24.32 9.31 12.26
C GLU A 82 -25.19 9.15 11.03
N VAL A 83 -24.57 8.93 9.88
CA VAL A 83 -25.22 8.60 8.61
C VAL A 83 -24.48 7.46 7.95
N THR A 84 -25.21 6.58 7.27
CA THR A 84 -24.62 5.53 6.43
C THR A 84 -24.51 6.06 5.01
N LEU A 85 -23.30 6.03 4.46
CA LEU A 85 -23.00 6.48 3.10
C LEU A 85 -23.26 5.35 2.09
N ASP A 86 -23.62 5.73 0.87
CA ASP A 86 -23.71 4.81 -0.28
C ASP A 86 -22.34 4.63 -0.97
N GLY A 87 -21.39 5.51 -0.67
CA GLY A 87 -20.03 5.48 -1.23
C GLY A 87 -19.23 6.73 -0.83
N ILE A 88 -18.03 6.83 -1.38
CA ILE A 88 -17.10 7.93 -1.10
C ILE A 88 -16.59 8.50 -2.42
N HIS A 89 -16.50 9.81 -2.51
CA HIS A 89 -15.95 10.53 -3.66
C HIS A 89 -14.67 11.26 -3.21
N LEU A 90 -13.54 10.86 -3.78
CA LEU A 90 -12.24 11.53 -3.69
C LEU A 90 -12.08 12.44 -4.91
N PHE A 91 -11.94 13.74 -4.70
CA PHE A 91 -11.77 14.73 -5.77
C PHE A 91 -10.33 14.72 -6.32
N GLU A 92 -10.19 15.14 -7.56
CA GLU A 92 -8.88 15.32 -8.19
C GLU A 92 -8.01 16.37 -7.48
N GLY A 93 -6.68 16.24 -7.61
CA GLY A 93 -5.71 17.22 -7.15
C GLY A 93 -5.40 17.16 -5.65
N PHE A 94 -5.88 16.16 -4.93
CA PHE A 94 -5.49 15.92 -3.53
C PHE A 94 -4.50 14.76 -3.42
N LEU A 95 -4.87 13.57 -3.85
CA LEU A 95 -3.96 12.43 -3.98
C LEU A 95 -3.61 12.19 -5.44
N LEU A 96 -2.49 11.52 -5.68
CA LEU A 96 -2.14 11.05 -7.01
C LEU A 96 -3.15 10.01 -7.52
N GLY A 97 -3.20 9.81 -8.84
CA GLY A 97 -4.13 8.89 -9.48
C GLY A 97 -5.47 9.50 -9.91
N GLY A 98 -5.70 10.79 -9.61
CA GLY A 98 -6.88 11.53 -10.05
C GLY A 98 -8.13 11.27 -9.24
N GLU A 99 -9.27 11.73 -9.75
CA GLU A 99 -10.59 11.59 -9.16
C GLU A 99 -11.05 10.13 -9.14
N VAL A 100 -11.70 9.70 -8.04
CA VAL A 100 -12.25 8.35 -7.91
C VAL A 100 -13.53 8.34 -7.08
N ILE A 101 -14.46 7.45 -7.45
CA ILE A 101 -15.68 7.17 -6.72
C ILE A 101 -15.63 5.72 -6.24
N TYR A 102 -15.57 5.56 -4.93
CA TYR A 102 -15.63 4.27 -4.23
C TYR A 102 -17.08 3.96 -3.89
N GLN A 103 -17.76 3.32 -4.81
CA GLN A 103 -19.16 2.91 -4.65
C GLN A 103 -19.38 1.63 -5.44
N ALA A 104 -19.86 0.58 -4.79
CA ALA A 104 -20.23 -0.65 -5.45
C ALA A 104 -21.40 -0.39 -6.43
N LYS A 105 -21.28 -0.88 -7.65
CA LYS A 105 -22.28 -0.73 -8.71
C LYS A 105 -23.22 -1.93 -8.80
N ASP A 106 -22.75 -3.07 -8.30
CA ASP A 106 -23.45 -4.34 -8.34
C ASP A 106 -23.01 -5.25 -7.16
N GLU A 107 -23.67 -6.40 -7.03
CA GLU A 107 -23.37 -7.39 -5.98
C GLU A 107 -21.93 -7.97 -6.09
N GLU A 108 -21.32 -7.95 -7.28
CA GLU A 108 -19.96 -8.44 -7.45
C GLU A 108 -18.95 -7.42 -6.87
N GLU A 109 -19.18 -6.13 -7.04
CA GLU A 109 -18.36 -5.06 -6.47
C GLU A 109 -18.62 -4.84 -4.96
N GLU A 110 -19.76 -5.28 -4.40
CA GLU A 110 -20.05 -5.13 -2.97
C GLU A 110 -18.98 -5.78 -2.08
N LYS A 111 -18.35 -6.86 -2.52
CA LYS A 111 -17.24 -7.50 -1.80
C LYS A 111 -16.01 -6.60 -1.63
N ASN A 112 -15.86 -5.60 -2.50
CA ASN A 112 -14.73 -4.66 -2.48
C ASN A 112 -15.05 -3.40 -1.64
N GLN A 113 -16.28 -3.28 -1.14
CA GLN A 113 -16.77 -2.13 -0.36
C GLN A 113 -16.41 -2.28 1.12
N ASP A 114 -15.16 -2.04 1.45
CA ASP A 114 -14.59 -2.19 2.79
C ASP A 114 -14.27 -0.85 3.49
N MET A 115 -14.63 0.26 2.87
CA MET A 115 -14.43 1.58 3.46
C MET A 115 -15.41 1.84 4.60
N ASP A 116 -15.01 2.68 5.57
CA ASP A 116 -15.90 3.10 6.65
C ASP A 116 -16.99 4.03 6.10
N LEU A 117 -18.20 3.49 5.98
CA LEU A 117 -19.36 4.18 5.46
C LEU A 117 -20.26 4.80 6.53
N LYS A 118 -19.89 4.70 7.82
CA LYS A 118 -20.67 5.29 8.93
C LYS A 118 -19.91 6.44 9.56
N ILE A 119 -20.38 7.64 9.30
CA ILE A 119 -19.75 8.87 9.77
C ILE A 119 -20.77 9.88 10.28
N PRO A 120 -20.40 10.84 11.14
CA PRO A 120 -21.19 12.04 11.38
C PRO A 120 -21.35 12.86 10.11
N TRP A 121 -22.55 13.42 9.90
CA TRP A 121 -22.80 14.28 8.76
C TRP A 121 -22.62 15.75 9.13
N TYR A 122 -21.47 16.27 8.75
CA TYR A 122 -21.14 17.69 8.87
C TYR A 122 -21.41 18.42 7.56
N VAL A 123 -22.14 19.54 7.64
CA VAL A 123 -22.29 20.49 6.54
C VAL A 123 -21.28 21.63 6.77
N THR A 124 -20.36 21.77 5.82
CA THR A 124 -19.30 22.77 5.88
C THR A 124 -19.78 24.17 5.55
N GLY A 125 -19.07 25.19 6.05
CA GLY A 125 -19.38 26.61 5.84
C GLY A 125 -18.71 27.19 4.60
N GLU A 126 -18.94 28.48 4.35
CA GLU A 126 -18.24 29.25 3.33
C GLU A 126 -16.73 29.32 3.69
N GLY A 127 -15.86 29.27 2.67
CA GLY A 127 -14.40 29.28 2.86
C GLY A 127 -13.78 27.88 3.04
N THR A 128 -14.59 26.82 3.05
CA THR A 128 -14.07 25.45 3.07
C THR A 128 -13.87 24.90 1.66
N LYS A 129 -12.85 24.01 1.54
CA LYS A 129 -12.58 23.20 0.33
C LYS A 129 -12.61 21.74 0.74
N SER A 130 -13.51 20.96 0.15
CA SER A 130 -13.58 19.51 0.37
C SER A 130 -12.67 18.78 -0.60
N TYR A 131 -11.98 17.75 -0.10
CA TYR A 131 -11.14 16.84 -0.87
C TYR A 131 -11.73 15.44 -0.97
N MET A 132 -12.52 15.05 0.03
CA MET A 132 -13.23 13.78 0.06
C MET A 132 -14.58 13.96 0.73
N VAL A 133 -15.63 13.43 0.13
CA VAL A 133 -17.00 13.51 0.63
C VAL A 133 -17.69 12.16 0.56
N GLY A 134 -18.65 11.94 1.46
CA GLY A 134 -19.57 10.81 1.37
C GLY A 134 -20.63 11.03 0.28
N ILE A 135 -21.07 9.95 -0.32
CA ILE A 135 -22.16 9.94 -1.29
C ILE A 135 -23.44 9.50 -0.59
N LEU A 136 -24.50 10.26 -0.79
CA LEU A 136 -25.86 9.91 -0.40
C LEU A 136 -26.75 10.01 -1.64
N SER A 137 -27.44 8.93 -1.98
CA SER A 137 -28.26 8.84 -3.21
C SER A 137 -29.43 9.82 -3.24
N ASP A 138 -29.91 10.27 -2.10
CA ASP A 138 -30.98 11.26 -1.94
C ASP A 138 -30.51 12.72 -1.93
N VAL A 139 -29.18 12.93 -1.91
CA VAL A 139 -28.55 14.26 -1.92
C VAL A 139 -27.83 14.50 -3.25
N ARG A 140 -28.15 15.59 -3.94
CA ARG A 140 -27.52 15.92 -5.21
C ARG A 140 -26.01 16.12 -5.04
N PRO A 141 -25.18 15.53 -5.91
CA PRO A 141 -23.70 15.65 -5.83
C PRO A 141 -23.21 17.11 -5.85
N ASP A 142 -23.85 17.96 -6.62
CA ASP A 142 -23.50 19.38 -6.81
C ASP A 142 -24.10 20.34 -5.76
N SER A 143 -24.84 19.80 -4.78
CA SER A 143 -25.54 20.62 -3.77
C SER A 143 -24.62 21.28 -2.75
N GLY A 144 -23.35 20.86 -2.65
CA GLY A 144 -22.43 21.24 -1.57
C GLY A 144 -22.86 20.78 -0.17
N ARG A 145 -23.80 19.81 -0.11
CA ARG A 145 -24.38 19.29 1.13
C ARG A 145 -23.98 17.85 1.42
N GLN A 146 -23.17 17.23 0.57
CA GLN A 146 -22.66 15.87 0.82
C GLN A 146 -21.87 15.85 2.14
N PRO A 147 -21.93 14.75 2.92
CA PRO A 147 -21.17 14.62 4.16
C PRO A 147 -19.68 14.81 3.92
N ALA A 148 -19.05 15.78 4.59
CA ALA A 148 -17.63 16.04 4.43
C ALA A 148 -16.82 14.97 5.18
N ILE A 149 -15.80 14.43 4.50
CA ILE A 149 -14.86 13.44 5.08
C ILE A 149 -13.50 14.08 5.29
N ILE A 150 -12.90 14.65 4.24
CA ILE A 150 -11.65 15.41 4.34
C ILE A 150 -11.88 16.79 3.74
N TRP A 151 -11.63 17.83 4.52
CA TRP A 151 -11.76 19.21 4.05
C TRP A 151 -10.77 20.14 4.72
N ARG A 152 -10.61 21.31 4.14
CA ARG A 152 -9.85 22.42 4.66
C ARG A 152 -10.76 23.60 4.95
N ASN A 153 -10.65 24.19 6.15
CA ASN A 153 -11.21 25.48 6.47
C ASN A 153 -10.12 26.56 6.30
N GLY A 154 -10.36 27.53 5.41
CA GLY A 154 -9.45 28.66 5.21
C GLY A 154 -9.70 29.73 6.27
N LEU A 155 -8.70 30.07 7.06
CA LEU A 155 -8.67 31.21 7.95
C LEU A 155 -7.82 32.34 7.32
N GLU A 156 -7.83 33.51 7.93
CA GLU A 156 -7.11 34.68 7.37
C GLU A 156 -5.60 34.39 7.15
N ASN A 157 -4.96 33.71 8.10
CA ASN A 157 -3.50 33.49 8.09
C ASN A 157 -3.10 32.01 8.02
N ALA A 158 -4.03 31.07 8.14
CA ALA A 158 -3.75 29.65 8.21
C ALA A 158 -4.89 28.82 7.62
N CYS A 159 -4.64 27.54 7.50
CA CYS A 159 -5.64 26.53 7.16
C CYS A 159 -5.83 25.55 8.31
N VAL A 160 -7.07 25.09 8.51
CA VAL A 160 -7.39 24.00 9.41
C VAL A 160 -7.94 22.85 8.59
N PHE A 161 -7.18 21.75 8.53
CA PHE A 161 -7.59 20.51 7.87
C PHE A 161 -8.33 19.63 8.86
N CYS A 162 -9.42 19.04 8.41
CA CYS A 162 -10.29 18.20 9.21
C CYS A 162 -10.47 16.84 8.55
N ILE A 163 -10.39 15.79 9.34
CA ILE A 163 -10.59 14.42 8.90
C ILE A 163 -11.71 13.79 9.74
N ASN A 164 -12.80 13.48 9.08
CA ASN A 164 -13.97 12.82 9.65
C ASN A 164 -13.85 11.31 9.42
N GLY A 165 -13.16 10.61 10.33
CA GLY A 165 -12.87 9.18 10.24
C GLY A 165 -11.43 8.84 10.62
N ASN A 166 -11.02 7.61 10.36
CA ASN A 166 -9.78 7.02 10.85
C ASN A 166 -8.64 6.99 9.79
N TYR A 167 -8.65 7.87 8.82
CA TYR A 167 -7.76 7.85 7.65
C TYR A 167 -6.27 8.16 7.93
N LEU A 168 -5.91 8.60 9.15
CA LEU A 168 -4.50 8.81 9.56
C LEU A 168 -4.01 7.78 10.60
N LYS A 169 -4.77 6.72 10.89
CA LYS A 169 -4.42 5.76 11.96
C LYS A 169 -3.38 4.72 11.57
N ASP A 170 -3.10 4.57 10.28
CA ASP A 170 -2.13 3.61 9.78
C ASP A 170 -1.15 4.24 8.79
N ASN A 171 -0.16 3.45 8.34
CA ASN A 171 0.87 3.91 7.41
C ASN A 171 0.32 4.42 6.07
N SER A 172 -0.88 4.03 5.67
CA SER A 172 -1.51 4.54 4.46
C SER A 172 -1.92 6.01 4.59
N GLY A 173 -2.17 6.49 5.81
CA GLY A 173 -2.49 7.90 6.07
C GLY A 173 -1.38 8.89 5.73
N ILE A 174 -0.15 8.42 5.53
CA ILE A 174 1.00 9.29 5.21
C ILE A 174 0.75 10.15 3.96
N GLY A 175 0.10 9.60 2.93
CA GLY A 175 -0.18 10.36 1.71
C GLY A 175 -1.23 11.46 1.91
N ILE A 176 -2.21 11.22 2.77
CA ILE A 176 -3.19 12.24 3.15
C ILE A 176 -2.50 13.36 3.94
N LEU A 177 -1.62 13.00 4.87
CA LEU A 177 -0.84 13.98 5.63
C LEU A 177 0.04 14.83 4.71
N ASP A 178 0.80 14.22 3.80
CA ASP A 178 1.65 14.93 2.85
C ASP A 178 0.83 15.81 1.90
N ALA A 179 -0.33 15.35 1.43
CA ALA A 179 -1.23 16.16 0.62
C ALA A 179 -1.76 17.41 1.36
N MET A 180 -2.09 17.28 2.64
CA MET A 180 -2.49 18.42 3.48
C MET A 180 -1.34 19.38 3.70
N MET A 181 -0.13 18.87 3.91
CA MET A 181 1.07 19.70 4.03
C MET A 181 1.35 20.45 2.72
N ALA A 182 1.25 19.78 1.58
CA ALA A 182 1.43 20.42 0.28
C ALA A 182 0.39 21.53 0.02
N GLU A 183 -0.87 21.35 0.42
CA GLU A 183 -1.92 22.37 0.34
C GLU A 183 -1.70 23.56 1.29
N SER A 184 -0.84 23.41 2.31
CA SER A 184 -0.50 24.50 3.26
C SER A 184 0.52 25.48 2.68
N TYR A 185 1.24 25.13 1.62
CA TYR A 185 2.30 25.94 1.03
C TYR A 185 1.96 26.32 -0.42
N SER A 186 2.59 27.41 -0.89
CA SER A 186 2.47 27.82 -2.30
C SER A 186 3.13 26.81 -3.26
N PHE A 187 4.15 26.12 -2.80
CA PHE A 187 4.78 24.98 -3.45
C PHE A 187 5.51 24.14 -2.40
N GLU A 188 5.68 22.87 -2.68
CA GLU A 188 6.43 21.93 -1.86
C GLU A 188 7.32 21.07 -2.73
N ILE A 189 8.52 20.75 -2.23
CA ILE A 189 9.44 19.80 -2.82
C ILE A 189 9.78 18.77 -1.76
N TYR A 190 9.52 17.52 -2.03
CA TYR A 190 9.85 16.42 -1.13
C TYR A 190 10.47 15.24 -1.90
N PRO A 191 11.33 14.46 -1.25
CA PRO A 191 11.96 13.31 -1.89
C PRO A 191 10.96 12.18 -2.09
N VAL A 192 11.09 11.46 -3.21
CA VAL A 192 10.33 10.24 -3.50
C VAL A 192 11.27 9.11 -3.92
N ILE A 193 10.85 7.87 -3.73
CA ILE A 193 11.59 6.67 -4.13
C ILE A 193 11.59 6.54 -5.66
N ASN A 194 10.46 6.89 -6.29
CA ASN A 194 10.24 6.78 -7.73
C ASN A 194 10.41 5.33 -8.24
N ALA A 195 9.67 4.38 -7.67
CA ALA A 195 9.73 2.97 -8.04
C ALA A 195 8.37 2.30 -7.96
N GLN A 196 8.00 1.58 -9.02
CA GLN A 196 6.83 0.70 -9.06
C GLN A 196 7.28 -0.71 -9.38
N ASN A 197 6.94 -1.67 -8.54
CA ASN A 197 7.36 -3.06 -8.66
C ASN A 197 6.16 -3.98 -8.92
N LEU A 198 6.38 -4.97 -9.80
CA LEU A 198 5.51 -6.11 -9.96
C LEU A 198 6.30 -7.38 -9.66
N VAL A 199 6.02 -7.97 -8.51
CA VAL A 199 6.68 -9.20 -8.02
C VAL A 199 5.76 -10.38 -8.23
N ILE A 200 6.27 -11.41 -8.90
CA ILE A 200 5.61 -12.69 -9.06
C ILE A 200 6.27 -13.67 -8.10
N ALA A 201 5.69 -13.83 -6.95
CA ALA A 201 6.22 -14.69 -5.91
C ALA A 201 5.89 -16.17 -6.19
N ASN A 202 6.77 -17.07 -5.75
CA ASN A 202 6.60 -18.50 -5.92
C ASN A 202 6.48 -18.93 -7.40
N TYR A 203 7.25 -18.28 -8.29
CA TYR A 203 7.19 -18.54 -9.73
C TYR A 203 8.55 -18.33 -10.42
N PRO A 204 8.95 -19.25 -11.28
CA PRO A 204 8.45 -20.62 -11.35
C PRO A 204 8.97 -21.52 -10.24
N GLY A 205 8.30 -22.65 -10.01
CA GLY A 205 8.83 -23.82 -9.34
C GLY A 205 9.37 -24.82 -10.37
N PHE A 206 10.42 -25.56 -10.05
CA PHE A 206 11.10 -26.45 -11.00
C PHE A 206 10.80 -27.94 -10.78
N ALA A 207 10.20 -28.34 -9.67
CA ALA A 207 9.69 -29.69 -9.46
C ALA A 207 8.27 -29.85 -10.04
N SER A 208 7.93 -31.09 -10.47
CA SER A 208 6.56 -31.42 -10.88
C SER A 208 5.80 -31.99 -9.68
N GLU A 209 5.42 -31.11 -8.78
CA GLU A 209 4.77 -31.46 -7.52
C GLU A 209 3.26 -31.48 -7.66
N ASN A 210 2.57 -32.09 -6.68
CA ASN A 210 1.11 -32.09 -6.57
C ASN A 210 0.40 -32.58 -7.86
N GLU A 211 1.03 -33.51 -8.59
CA GLU A 211 0.62 -33.92 -9.94
C GLU A 211 -0.84 -34.38 -10.00
N ASN A 212 -1.30 -35.18 -9.05
CA ASN A 212 -2.68 -35.68 -9.02
C ASN A 212 -3.73 -34.58 -8.97
N LYS A 213 -3.44 -33.49 -8.27
CA LYS A 213 -4.35 -32.36 -8.12
C LYS A 213 -4.25 -31.41 -9.32
N MET A 214 -3.03 -31.22 -9.83
CA MET A 214 -2.75 -30.46 -11.04
C MET A 214 -3.45 -31.06 -12.26
N GLU A 215 -3.33 -32.37 -12.46
CA GLU A 215 -4.01 -33.06 -13.55
C GLU A 215 -5.54 -33.00 -13.43
N LYS A 216 -6.06 -33.13 -12.21
CA LYS A 216 -7.50 -33.05 -11.96
C LYS A 216 -8.10 -31.67 -12.23
N ILE A 217 -7.38 -30.58 -11.87
CA ILE A 217 -7.88 -29.20 -11.97
C ILE A 217 -7.56 -28.61 -13.35
N TYR A 218 -6.35 -28.82 -13.84
CA TYR A 218 -5.85 -28.17 -15.05
C TYR A 218 -5.74 -29.11 -16.26
N SER A 219 -5.87 -30.42 -16.05
CA SER A 219 -5.59 -31.44 -17.07
C SER A 219 -4.18 -31.33 -17.66
N GLN A 220 -3.22 -30.82 -16.88
CA GLN A 220 -1.85 -30.54 -17.28
C GLN A 220 -0.90 -30.66 -16.06
N SER A 221 0.39 -30.88 -16.35
CA SER A 221 1.43 -30.85 -15.35
C SER A 221 1.71 -29.40 -14.90
N GLN A 222 2.30 -29.24 -13.73
CA GLN A 222 2.77 -27.92 -13.23
C GLN A 222 3.70 -27.22 -14.23
N LYS A 223 4.62 -27.98 -14.85
CA LYS A 223 5.51 -27.47 -15.89
C LYS A 223 4.74 -26.87 -17.07
N ALA A 224 3.76 -27.59 -17.59
CA ALA A 224 2.96 -27.11 -18.72
C ALA A 224 2.14 -25.87 -18.34
N LEU A 225 1.51 -25.88 -17.16
CA LEU A 225 0.79 -24.72 -16.64
C LEU A 225 1.70 -23.49 -16.53
N PHE A 226 2.85 -23.63 -15.88
CA PHE A 226 3.77 -22.50 -15.65
C PHE A 226 4.36 -21.96 -16.96
N ARG A 227 4.76 -22.83 -17.87
CA ARG A 227 5.45 -22.42 -19.08
C ARG A 227 4.53 -21.97 -20.21
N GLU A 228 3.40 -22.68 -20.40
CA GLU A 228 2.57 -22.50 -21.58
C GLU A 228 1.34 -21.64 -21.34
N ILE A 229 0.95 -21.44 -20.06
CA ILE A 229 -0.24 -20.67 -19.71
C ILE A 229 0.14 -19.45 -18.86
N ILE A 230 0.84 -19.66 -17.73
CA ILE A 230 1.14 -18.57 -16.80
C ILE A 230 2.12 -17.57 -17.43
N TRP A 231 3.24 -18.02 -17.97
CA TRP A 231 4.24 -17.12 -18.54
C TRP A 231 3.69 -16.19 -19.61
N PRO A 232 2.99 -16.66 -20.65
CA PRO A 232 2.40 -15.76 -21.65
C PRO A 232 1.40 -14.76 -21.07
N SER A 233 0.68 -15.15 -20.02
CA SER A 233 -0.27 -14.25 -19.33
C SER A 233 0.44 -13.16 -18.56
N LEU A 234 1.54 -13.49 -17.86
CA LEU A 234 2.38 -12.51 -17.16
C LEU A 234 2.98 -11.49 -18.13
N VAL A 235 3.54 -11.96 -19.26
CA VAL A 235 4.07 -11.08 -20.32
C VAL A 235 2.99 -10.18 -20.91
N ALA A 236 1.77 -10.70 -21.06
CA ALA A 236 0.66 -9.88 -21.56
C ALA A 236 0.27 -8.76 -20.59
N ILE A 237 0.27 -9.04 -19.29
CA ILE A 237 0.01 -8.03 -18.25
C ILE A 237 1.16 -7.02 -18.20
N GLU A 238 2.40 -7.50 -18.14
CA GLU A 238 3.61 -6.67 -18.13
C GLU A 238 3.60 -5.66 -19.28
N ARG A 239 3.37 -6.11 -20.51
CA ARG A 239 3.33 -5.23 -21.69
C ARG A 239 2.15 -4.25 -21.69
N LYS A 240 1.04 -4.63 -21.06
CA LYS A 240 -0.15 -3.75 -21.01
C LYS A 240 0.06 -2.54 -20.10
N ILE A 241 0.85 -2.67 -19.05
CA ILE A 241 1.11 -1.61 -18.06
C ILE A 241 2.55 -1.10 -18.11
N ASP A 242 3.40 -1.63 -19.01
CA ASP A 242 4.85 -1.34 -19.12
C ASP A 242 5.63 -1.69 -17.84
N ALA A 243 5.17 -2.69 -17.06
CA ALA A 243 5.82 -3.11 -15.83
C ALA A 243 7.20 -3.77 -16.06
N LYS A 244 7.93 -4.01 -14.99
CA LYS A 244 9.14 -4.84 -14.96
C LYS A 244 8.93 -6.01 -14.01
N LEU A 245 8.95 -7.22 -14.53
CA LEU A 245 8.71 -8.42 -13.75
C LEU A 245 9.92 -8.74 -12.86
N THR A 246 9.66 -9.01 -11.57
CA THR A 246 10.59 -9.73 -10.71
C THR A 246 9.97 -11.06 -10.33
N CYS A 247 10.54 -12.17 -10.82
CA CYS A 247 10.06 -13.52 -10.52
C CYS A 247 10.87 -14.11 -9.36
N MET A 248 10.20 -14.40 -8.24
CA MET A 248 10.81 -15.03 -7.07
C MET A 248 10.66 -16.54 -7.19
N MET A 249 11.76 -17.19 -7.54
CA MET A 249 11.82 -18.61 -7.93
C MET A 249 12.09 -19.51 -6.74
N THR A 250 11.62 -20.73 -6.80
CA THR A 250 11.96 -21.81 -5.87
C THR A 250 12.24 -23.11 -6.65
N PRO A 251 13.24 -23.91 -6.27
CA PRO A 251 13.43 -25.22 -6.87
C PRO A 251 12.23 -26.13 -6.63
N GLN A 252 11.73 -26.17 -5.42
CA GLN A 252 10.69 -27.05 -4.94
C GLN A 252 9.91 -26.42 -3.79
N PHE A 253 8.60 -26.67 -3.72
CA PHE A 253 7.75 -26.22 -2.62
C PHE A 253 7.60 -27.27 -1.52
N ASP A 254 7.64 -28.54 -1.87
CA ASP A 254 7.46 -29.67 -0.93
C ASP A 254 8.64 -30.63 -0.97
N TYR A 255 9.55 -30.49 -0.03
CA TYR A 255 10.68 -31.41 0.13
C TYR A 255 10.31 -32.80 0.67
N GLY A 256 9.03 -33.04 0.95
CA GLY A 256 8.47 -34.37 1.22
C GLY A 256 7.91 -35.05 -0.03
N ASP A 257 7.82 -34.36 -1.15
CA ASP A 257 7.44 -34.93 -2.45
C ASP A 257 8.64 -35.67 -3.08
N GLU A 258 8.38 -36.80 -3.76
CA GLU A 258 9.42 -37.59 -4.41
C GLU A 258 9.95 -36.96 -5.72
N ASN A 259 9.29 -35.94 -6.24
CA ASN A 259 9.63 -35.27 -7.49
C ASN A 259 10.75 -34.24 -7.28
N GLU A 260 11.92 -34.52 -7.84
CA GLU A 260 13.05 -33.61 -7.79
C GLU A 260 12.91 -32.45 -8.80
N PRO A 261 13.54 -31.29 -8.52
CA PRO A 261 13.60 -30.18 -9.45
C PRO A 261 14.27 -30.56 -10.78
N ARG A 262 13.66 -30.13 -11.87
CA ARG A 262 14.14 -30.42 -13.23
C ARG A 262 15.35 -29.58 -13.59
N GLU A 263 16.35 -30.23 -14.14
CA GLU A 263 17.57 -29.61 -14.64
C GLU A 263 17.33 -28.88 -15.98
N GLY A 264 18.13 -27.84 -16.24
CA GLY A 264 18.18 -27.13 -17.50
C GLY A 264 17.03 -26.13 -17.77
N GLU A 265 16.07 -26.00 -16.86
CA GLU A 265 14.95 -25.07 -17.04
C GLU A 265 15.23 -23.67 -16.52
N VAL A 266 16.11 -23.52 -15.55
CA VAL A 266 16.49 -22.22 -14.98
C VAL A 266 17.01 -21.28 -16.06
N ALA A 267 17.94 -21.77 -16.91
CA ALA A 267 18.50 -21.00 -18.01
C ALA A 267 17.45 -20.49 -19.01
N TYR A 268 16.38 -21.28 -19.22
CA TYR A 268 15.24 -20.86 -20.06
C TYR A 268 14.52 -19.66 -19.47
N TYR A 269 14.14 -19.69 -18.18
CA TYR A 269 13.44 -18.59 -17.54
C TYR A 269 14.32 -17.37 -17.37
N LEU A 270 15.58 -17.52 -17.02
CA LEU A 270 16.54 -16.40 -16.93
C LEU A 270 16.70 -15.69 -18.29
N LYS A 271 16.69 -16.45 -19.39
CA LYS A 271 16.73 -15.88 -20.73
C LYS A 271 15.44 -15.08 -21.03
N LEU A 272 14.27 -15.65 -20.73
CA LEU A 272 12.99 -14.99 -20.95
C LEU A 272 12.87 -13.67 -20.14
N LEU A 273 13.24 -13.71 -18.85
CA LEU A 273 13.26 -12.51 -18.01
C LEU A 273 14.20 -11.43 -18.55
N LYS A 274 15.38 -11.84 -19.03
CA LYS A 274 16.33 -10.89 -19.65
C LYS A 274 15.76 -10.24 -20.91
N GLU A 275 15.01 -10.96 -21.73
CA GLU A 275 14.35 -10.45 -22.93
C GLU A 275 13.28 -9.40 -22.60
N GLU A 276 12.58 -9.54 -21.47
CA GLU A 276 11.56 -8.58 -20.98
C GLU A 276 12.12 -7.60 -19.92
N TYR A 277 13.46 -7.48 -19.80
CA TYR A 277 14.11 -6.61 -18.80
C TYR A 277 13.73 -6.88 -17.34
N GLY A 278 13.29 -8.10 -17.06
CA GLY A 278 12.94 -8.57 -15.74
C GLY A 278 14.14 -9.09 -14.93
N GLU A 279 13.85 -9.55 -13.73
CA GLU A 279 14.81 -10.03 -12.74
C GLU A 279 14.34 -11.35 -12.12
N ALA A 280 15.28 -12.22 -11.75
CA ALA A 280 15.02 -13.40 -10.91
C ALA A 280 15.51 -13.15 -9.48
N GLY A 281 14.67 -13.45 -8.50
CA GLY A 281 14.99 -13.53 -7.08
C GLY A 281 14.74 -14.94 -6.53
N LEU A 282 15.07 -15.15 -5.27
CA LEU A 282 14.78 -16.39 -4.54
C LEU A 282 13.43 -16.29 -3.83
N SER A 283 12.79 -17.44 -3.61
CA SER A 283 11.60 -17.54 -2.77
C SER A 283 11.76 -18.56 -1.66
N SER A 284 11.32 -18.19 -0.45
CA SER A 284 11.20 -19.12 0.68
C SER A 284 9.96 -20.01 0.62
N GLY A 285 9.16 -19.91 -0.46
CA GLY A 285 7.90 -20.64 -0.62
C GLY A 285 8.00 -22.12 -0.28
N ASN A 286 7.17 -22.58 0.66
CA ASN A 286 7.25 -23.91 1.25
C ASN A 286 5.86 -24.36 1.73
N VAL A 287 5.50 -25.60 1.42
CA VAL A 287 4.26 -26.25 1.87
C VAL A 287 4.52 -27.47 2.75
N SER A 288 5.78 -27.93 2.85
CA SER A 288 6.14 -29.15 3.61
C SER A 288 6.37 -28.91 5.10
N GLY A 289 6.42 -27.65 5.55
CA GLY A 289 6.78 -27.29 6.91
C GLY A 289 8.29 -27.47 7.23
N THR A 290 9.14 -27.64 6.22
CA THR A 290 10.61 -27.59 6.35
C THR A 290 11.02 -26.18 6.82
N GLY A 291 11.92 -26.08 7.81
CA GLY A 291 12.40 -24.78 8.28
C GLY A 291 13.18 -24.02 7.20
N LEU A 292 13.20 -22.69 7.28
CA LEU A 292 13.80 -21.82 6.28
C LEU A 292 15.26 -22.20 5.97
N SER A 293 16.10 -22.32 7.00
CA SER A 293 17.54 -22.64 6.80
C SER A 293 17.75 -23.99 6.10
N GLU A 294 16.99 -25.02 6.50
CA GLU A 294 17.07 -26.34 5.84
C GLU A 294 16.63 -26.27 4.39
N LYS A 295 15.58 -25.49 4.09
CA LYS A 295 15.14 -25.26 2.72
C LYS A 295 16.21 -24.55 1.90
N MET A 296 16.80 -23.46 2.41
CA MET A 296 17.79 -22.68 1.69
C MET A 296 19.06 -23.49 1.41
N GLU A 297 19.51 -24.37 2.32
CA GLU A 297 20.61 -25.29 2.10
C GLU A 297 20.35 -26.25 0.93
N LYS A 298 19.14 -26.80 0.86
CA LYS A 298 18.72 -27.68 -0.26
C LYS A 298 18.63 -26.89 -1.56
N ASP A 299 18.02 -25.70 -1.53
CA ASP A 299 17.86 -24.82 -2.67
C ASP A 299 19.21 -24.37 -3.24
N GLU A 300 20.18 -24.04 -2.38
CA GLU A 300 21.52 -23.61 -2.77
C GLU A 300 22.24 -24.66 -3.64
N THR A 301 22.10 -25.94 -3.29
CA THR A 301 22.67 -27.03 -4.07
C THR A 301 22.16 -27.03 -5.50
N PHE A 302 20.87 -26.79 -5.71
CA PHE A 302 20.26 -26.68 -7.02
C PHE A 302 20.74 -25.41 -7.75
N TRP A 303 20.74 -24.27 -7.09
CA TRP A 303 21.14 -23.00 -7.70
C TRP A 303 22.61 -22.99 -8.12
N LYS A 304 23.51 -23.51 -7.32
CA LYS A 304 24.96 -23.64 -7.67
C LYS A 304 25.15 -24.47 -8.94
N LYS A 305 24.28 -25.43 -9.22
CA LYS A 305 24.32 -26.26 -10.41
C LYS A 305 23.70 -25.60 -11.61
N GLU A 306 22.48 -25.05 -11.46
CA GLU A 306 21.65 -24.61 -12.56
C GLU A 306 21.89 -23.14 -12.97
N ALA A 307 22.38 -22.32 -12.05
CA ALA A 307 22.61 -20.89 -12.26
C ALA A 307 23.94 -20.41 -11.63
N PRO A 308 25.10 -21.07 -11.89
CA PRO A 308 26.36 -20.78 -11.20
C PRO A 308 26.85 -19.34 -11.39
N ASP A 309 26.50 -18.71 -12.50
CA ASP A 309 26.94 -17.36 -12.87
C ASP A 309 25.87 -16.28 -12.55
N TYR A 310 24.72 -16.66 -12.01
CA TYR A 310 23.66 -15.72 -11.67
C TYR A 310 23.70 -15.34 -10.19
N CYS A 311 23.79 -14.05 -9.91
CA CYS A 311 23.79 -13.54 -8.54
C CYS A 311 22.36 -13.09 -8.14
N PHE A 312 21.71 -13.91 -7.34
CA PHE A 312 20.43 -13.54 -6.75
C PHE A 312 20.65 -12.48 -5.67
N GLN A 313 19.93 -11.36 -5.76
CA GLN A 313 20.05 -10.23 -4.83
C GLN A 313 18.77 -9.98 -4.04
N SER A 314 17.68 -10.61 -4.40
CA SER A 314 16.36 -10.44 -3.78
C SER A 314 15.79 -11.77 -3.31
N LEU A 315 15.09 -11.73 -2.17
CA LEU A 315 14.39 -12.85 -1.57
C LEU A 315 12.94 -12.47 -1.32
N TYR A 316 11.98 -13.27 -1.76
CA TYR A 316 10.63 -13.23 -1.26
C TYR A 316 10.50 -14.13 -0.04
N LEU A 317 10.11 -13.56 1.09
CA LEU A 317 9.88 -14.26 2.34
C LEU A 317 8.36 -14.49 2.50
N GLN A 318 7.95 -15.75 2.43
CA GLN A 318 6.54 -16.13 2.47
C GLN A 318 5.91 -15.85 3.83
N ASN A 319 6.68 -16.02 4.90
CA ASN A 319 6.30 -15.72 6.28
C ASN A 319 7.26 -14.70 6.87
N GLU A 320 6.78 -13.52 7.24
CA GLU A 320 7.61 -12.45 7.81
C GLU A 320 8.18 -12.81 9.19
N ASP A 321 7.55 -13.73 9.93
CA ASP A 321 8.08 -14.23 11.20
C ASP A 321 9.46 -14.89 11.04
N GLU A 322 9.82 -15.37 9.84
CA GLU A 322 11.10 -15.95 9.49
C GLU A 322 12.18 -14.92 9.13
N LEU A 323 11.89 -13.62 9.26
CA LEU A 323 12.83 -12.56 8.89
C LEU A 323 14.16 -12.66 9.69
N GLY A 324 14.08 -12.98 10.98
CA GLY A 324 15.28 -13.21 11.81
C GLY A 324 16.12 -14.34 11.26
N ASP A 325 15.52 -15.49 10.98
CA ASP A 325 16.19 -16.68 10.45
C ASP A 325 16.78 -16.39 9.07
N ALA A 326 16.08 -15.63 8.21
CA ALA A 326 16.56 -15.25 6.89
C ALA A 326 17.81 -14.36 6.96
N LEU A 327 17.90 -13.49 7.95
CA LEU A 327 19.07 -12.61 8.16
C LEU A 327 20.27 -13.34 8.75
N GLU A 328 20.10 -14.50 9.38
CA GLU A 328 21.16 -15.34 9.96
C GLU A 328 21.59 -16.49 9.05
N CYS A 329 20.85 -16.75 7.96
CA CYS A 329 21.07 -17.85 7.03
C CYS A 329 22.27 -17.57 6.12
N GLU A 330 23.33 -18.40 6.19
CA GLU A 330 24.57 -18.24 5.41
C GLU A 330 24.33 -18.33 3.90
N GLU A 331 23.39 -19.16 3.45
CA GLU A 331 23.01 -19.33 2.04
C GLU A 331 22.39 -18.06 1.44
N LEU A 332 21.95 -17.13 2.29
CA LEU A 332 21.33 -15.87 1.91
C LEU A 332 22.26 -14.65 2.05
N ASP A 333 23.54 -14.84 2.33
CA ASP A 333 24.53 -13.73 2.48
C ASP A 333 24.62 -12.80 1.26
N GLY A 334 24.27 -13.30 0.07
CA GLY A 334 24.23 -12.50 -1.16
C GLY A 334 23.00 -11.60 -1.31
N ILE A 335 21.98 -11.78 -0.48
CA ILE A 335 20.71 -11.06 -0.58
C ILE A 335 20.88 -9.62 -0.06
N ARG A 336 20.40 -8.69 -0.85
CA ARG A 336 20.46 -7.23 -0.58
C ARG A 336 19.12 -6.67 -0.19
N THR A 337 18.04 -7.33 -0.58
CA THR A 337 16.67 -6.90 -0.31
C THR A 337 15.74 -8.08 -0.08
N ILE A 338 14.89 -7.96 0.91
CA ILE A 338 13.83 -8.92 1.23
C ILE A 338 12.49 -8.30 0.90
N VAL A 339 11.66 -9.05 0.22
CA VAL A 339 10.25 -8.71 -0.07
C VAL A 339 9.35 -9.55 0.82
N THR A 340 8.41 -8.94 1.51
CA THR A 340 7.39 -9.64 2.30
C THR A 340 5.99 -9.26 1.82
N ARG A 341 5.00 -10.00 2.29
CA ARG A 341 3.59 -9.62 2.11
C ARG A 341 3.32 -8.28 2.82
N GLU A 342 2.14 -7.74 2.59
CA GLU A 342 1.67 -6.57 3.33
C GLU A 342 1.64 -6.87 4.83
N SER A 343 2.16 -5.92 5.62
CA SER A 343 2.09 -6.05 7.08
C SER A 343 0.64 -6.00 7.56
N GLN A 344 0.32 -6.87 8.48
CA GLN A 344 -0.98 -6.87 9.16
C GLN A 344 -1.04 -5.85 10.31
N THR A 345 0.09 -5.24 10.67
CA THR A 345 0.18 -4.22 11.71
C THR A 345 0.39 -2.84 11.11
N SER A 346 -0.37 -1.87 11.60
CA SER A 346 -0.37 -0.50 11.09
C SER A 346 0.92 0.28 11.32
N ASP A 347 1.80 -0.22 12.18
CA ASP A 347 2.96 0.54 12.68
C ASP A 347 4.27 0.21 11.94
N GLU A 348 4.28 -0.81 11.08
CA GLU A 348 5.48 -1.23 10.39
C GLU A 348 5.75 -0.38 9.14
N PRO A 349 7.02 0.03 8.91
CA PRO A 349 7.35 0.85 7.76
C PRO A 349 7.22 0.07 6.45
N ILE A 350 6.71 0.72 5.40
CA ILE A 350 6.55 0.14 4.05
C ILE A 350 7.90 -0.27 3.46
N VAL A 351 8.91 0.57 3.66
CA VAL A 351 10.30 0.32 3.31
C VAL A 351 11.21 0.66 4.47
N SER A 352 12.19 -0.18 4.75
CA SER A 352 13.14 0.03 5.85
C SER A 352 14.45 -0.73 5.59
N PHE A 353 15.41 -0.55 6.48
CA PHE A 353 16.52 -1.50 6.59
C PHE A 353 16.15 -2.61 7.58
N ALA A 354 16.27 -3.88 7.15
CA ALA A 354 16.17 -5.03 8.05
C ALA A 354 17.48 -5.21 8.84
N ARG A 355 18.60 -4.96 8.18
CA ARG A 355 19.95 -4.78 8.76
C ARG A 355 20.74 -3.82 7.86
N GLU A 356 21.93 -3.37 8.28
CA GLU A 356 22.71 -2.32 7.60
C GLU A 356 22.85 -2.52 6.08
N GLU A 357 22.97 -3.75 5.61
CA GLU A 357 23.14 -4.05 4.19
C GLU A 357 21.90 -4.65 3.49
N VAL A 358 20.82 -4.90 4.21
CA VAL A 358 19.62 -5.55 3.67
C VAL A 358 18.39 -4.67 3.87
N THR A 359 17.77 -4.26 2.79
CA THR A 359 16.49 -3.55 2.85
C THR A 359 15.32 -4.51 2.94
N LEU A 360 14.23 -4.04 3.52
CA LEU A 360 12.94 -4.71 3.58
C LEU A 360 11.93 -3.89 2.77
N GLN A 361 11.27 -4.53 1.82
CA GLN A 361 10.24 -3.96 0.97
C GLN A 361 8.94 -4.74 1.18
N ARG A 362 8.00 -4.17 1.93
CA ARG A 362 6.68 -4.79 2.11
C ARG A 362 5.80 -4.55 0.90
N ALA A 363 4.95 -5.52 0.58
CA ALA A 363 3.93 -5.34 -0.43
C ALA A 363 2.99 -4.19 -0.04
N THR A 364 2.61 -3.39 -1.01
CA THR A 364 1.61 -2.33 -0.88
C THR A 364 0.28 -2.71 -1.50
N GLY A 365 0.21 -3.88 -2.12
CA GLY A 365 -0.99 -4.44 -2.69
C GLY A 365 -0.80 -5.89 -3.13
N ASP A 366 -1.90 -6.63 -3.10
CA ASP A 366 -2.02 -7.98 -3.63
C ASP A 366 -2.36 -7.91 -5.13
N GLY A 367 -1.77 -8.80 -5.92
CA GLY A 367 -2.03 -8.87 -7.35
C GLY A 367 -3.43 -9.39 -7.70
N VAL A 368 -4.12 -10.03 -6.79
CA VAL A 368 -5.43 -10.67 -7.01
C VAL A 368 -6.55 -9.95 -6.27
N ASN A 369 -6.43 -9.85 -4.96
CA ASN A 369 -7.42 -9.20 -4.12
C ASN A 369 -7.15 -7.70 -4.08
N HIS A 370 -8.17 -6.90 -4.41
CA HIS A 370 -8.05 -5.46 -4.36
C HIS A 370 -9.40 -4.83 -4.00
N THR A 371 -9.42 -4.19 -2.84
CA THR A 371 -10.59 -3.52 -2.30
C THR A 371 -10.53 -2.01 -2.56
N PHE A 372 -11.58 -1.29 -2.25
CA PHE A 372 -11.59 0.16 -2.35
C PHE A 372 -10.62 0.81 -1.34
N MET A 373 -10.47 0.21 -0.16
CA MET A 373 -9.48 0.67 0.83
C MET A 373 -8.05 0.42 0.34
N ASP A 374 -7.78 -0.71 -0.34
CA ASP A 374 -6.47 -0.99 -0.94
C ASP A 374 -6.13 0.05 -2.02
N ASP A 375 -7.09 0.45 -2.87
CA ASP A 375 -6.85 1.53 -3.85
C ASP A 375 -6.54 2.86 -3.16
N LEU A 376 -7.31 3.25 -2.17
CA LEU A 376 -7.04 4.48 -1.40
C LEU A 376 -5.66 4.43 -0.75
N ARG A 377 -5.31 3.32 -0.11
CA ARG A 377 -4.01 3.08 0.52
C ARG A 377 -2.87 3.19 -0.49
N GLN A 378 -3.00 2.55 -1.64
CA GLN A 378 -2.00 2.63 -2.70
C GLN A 378 -1.80 4.07 -3.20
N ARG A 379 -2.88 4.83 -3.41
CA ARG A 379 -2.83 6.26 -3.75
C ARG A 379 -2.10 7.09 -2.70
N CYS A 380 -2.35 6.82 -1.42
CA CYS A 380 -1.66 7.48 -0.31
C CYS A 380 -0.16 7.18 -0.33
N ILE A 381 0.23 5.92 -0.45
CA ILE A 381 1.64 5.50 -0.48
C ILE A 381 2.36 6.11 -1.69
N GLN A 382 1.75 6.10 -2.85
CA GLN A 382 2.34 6.70 -4.05
C GLN A 382 2.41 8.23 -3.96
N THR A 383 1.43 8.89 -3.34
CA THR A 383 1.49 10.34 -3.11
C THR A 383 2.67 10.70 -2.23
N ALA A 384 2.89 9.98 -1.13
CA ALA A 384 3.96 10.28 -0.17
C ALA A 384 5.34 9.81 -0.64
N LEU A 385 5.42 8.61 -1.20
CA LEU A 385 6.70 7.95 -1.44
C LEU A 385 7.06 7.80 -2.92
N GLY A 386 6.12 7.99 -3.85
CA GLY A 386 6.32 7.63 -5.24
C GLY A 386 6.69 6.15 -5.39
N TYR A 387 6.04 5.28 -4.61
CA TYR A 387 6.40 3.88 -4.48
C TYR A 387 5.17 2.97 -4.50
N SER A 388 5.30 1.83 -5.17
CA SER A 388 4.39 0.72 -5.03
C SER A 388 5.13 -0.61 -5.18
N ASN A 389 4.64 -1.64 -4.50
CA ASN A 389 5.17 -3.00 -4.55
C ASN A 389 4.00 -3.98 -4.57
N THR A 390 3.53 -4.31 -5.78
CA THR A 390 2.47 -5.29 -5.96
C THR A 390 3.09 -6.69 -5.98
N VAL A 391 2.66 -7.55 -5.07
CA VAL A 391 3.14 -8.94 -4.96
C VAL A 391 2.02 -9.90 -5.34
N TRP A 392 2.21 -10.62 -6.44
CA TRP A 392 1.31 -11.69 -6.85
C TRP A 392 1.90 -13.05 -6.51
N ASP A 393 1.38 -13.68 -5.46
CA ASP A 393 1.84 -14.99 -5.00
C ASP A 393 1.13 -16.11 -5.77
N LEU A 394 1.89 -16.89 -6.53
CA LEU A 394 1.38 -18.00 -7.36
C LEU A 394 1.42 -19.36 -6.67
N LEU A 395 1.71 -19.43 -5.36
CA LEU A 395 1.67 -20.70 -4.63
C LEU A 395 0.27 -21.34 -4.70
N ALA A 396 -0.79 -20.55 -4.59
CA ALA A 396 -2.15 -21.02 -4.68
C ALA A 396 -2.47 -21.66 -6.05
N ALA A 397 -1.85 -21.20 -7.14
CA ALA A 397 -2.02 -21.81 -8.44
C ALA A 397 -1.35 -23.19 -8.54
N ALA A 398 -0.22 -23.40 -7.85
CA ALA A 398 0.49 -24.68 -7.78
C ALA A 398 -0.13 -25.66 -6.76
N TYR A 399 -0.65 -25.11 -5.65
CA TYR A 399 -1.27 -25.87 -4.55
C TYR A 399 -2.67 -25.34 -4.24
N PRO A 400 -3.63 -25.42 -5.17
CA PRO A 400 -4.97 -24.90 -4.96
C PRO A 400 -5.69 -25.65 -3.85
N GLU A 401 -6.20 -24.97 -2.85
CA GLU A 401 -6.99 -25.53 -1.76
C GLU A 401 -8.48 -25.56 -2.11
N LYS A 402 -8.96 -24.52 -2.75
CA LYS A 402 -10.34 -24.30 -3.18
C LYS A 402 -10.42 -23.99 -4.68
N LYS A 403 -11.64 -23.96 -5.24
CA LYS A 403 -11.86 -23.71 -6.66
C LYS A 403 -11.37 -22.32 -7.10
N ASP A 404 -11.48 -21.35 -6.22
CA ASP A 404 -11.10 -19.95 -6.51
C ASP A 404 -9.57 -19.78 -6.61
N ASP A 405 -8.78 -20.73 -6.13
CA ASP A 405 -7.33 -20.76 -6.27
C ASP A 405 -6.87 -21.23 -7.66
N ALA A 406 -7.80 -21.71 -8.50
CA ALA A 406 -7.47 -22.13 -9.86
C ALA A 406 -6.98 -20.95 -10.71
N TRP A 407 -5.95 -21.20 -11.54
CA TRP A 407 -5.34 -20.18 -12.40
C TRP A 407 -6.34 -19.38 -13.24
N GLU A 408 -7.39 -20.04 -13.75
CA GLU A 408 -8.41 -19.39 -14.58
C GLU A 408 -9.09 -18.22 -13.83
N ILE A 409 -9.32 -18.37 -12.53
CA ILE A 409 -9.93 -17.34 -11.68
C ILE A 409 -8.88 -16.31 -11.27
N LEU A 410 -7.76 -16.76 -10.71
CA LEU A 410 -6.68 -15.87 -10.24
C LEU A 410 -6.15 -14.97 -11.37
N SER A 411 -5.94 -15.51 -12.57
CA SER A 411 -5.43 -14.73 -13.70
C SER A 411 -6.41 -13.66 -14.18
N LYS A 412 -7.70 -13.95 -14.13
CA LYS A 412 -8.76 -13.04 -14.57
C LYS A 412 -8.87 -11.84 -13.62
N GLU A 413 -8.84 -12.10 -12.31
CA GLU A 413 -8.87 -11.06 -11.30
C GLU A 413 -7.57 -10.24 -11.30
N ALA A 414 -6.41 -10.89 -11.33
CA ALA A 414 -5.12 -10.21 -11.40
C ALA A 414 -4.98 -9.33 -12.65
N ALA A 415 -5.36 -9.82 -13.82
CA ALA A 415 -5.31 -9.02 -15.05
C ALA A 415 -6.23 -7.79 -14.98
N SER A 416 -7.38 -7.89 -14.30
CA SER A 416 -8.26 -6.75 -14.03
C SER A 416 -7.62 -5.78 -13.04
N ASN A 417 -7.23 -6.27 -11.87
CA ASN A 417 -6.78 -5.46 -10.75
C ASN A 417 -5.43 -4.79 -11.03
N ILE A 418 -4.41 -5.54 -11.42
CA ILE A 418 -3.08 -4.97 -11.72
C ILE A 418 -3.19 -3.92 -12.82
N CYS A 419 -3.89 -4.21 -13.92
CA CYS A 419 -4.02 -3.27 -15.01
C CYS A 419 -4.88 -2.03 -14.69
N THR A 420 -5.82 -2.15 -13.77
CA THR A 420 -6.70 -1.04 -13.39
C THR A 420 -6.04 -0.14 -12.35
N TYR A 421 -5.41 -0.72 -11.35
CA TYR A 421 -4.93 -0.01 -10.18
C TYR A 421 -3.46 0.44 -10.25
N GLN A 422 -2.59 -0.22 -11.03
CA GLN A 422 -1.22 0.28 -11.26
C GLN A 422 -1.12 1.33 -12.37
N LYS A 423 -1.90 1.20 -13.44
CA LYS A 423 -1.84 2.08 -14.62
C LYS A 423 -2.01 3.59 -14.35
N PRO A 424 -2.83 4.06 -13.40
CA PRO A 424 -2.99 5.51 -13.15
C PRO A 424 -1.71 6.25 -12.76
N PHE A 425 -0.66 5.55 -12.34
CA PHE A 425 0.53 6.14 -11.74
C PHE A 425 1.73 6.15 -12.69
N THR A 426 1.52 6.55 -13.95
CA THR A 426 2.57 6.61 -14.99
C THR A 426 3.65 7.66 -14.73
N ALA A 427 3.52 8.47 -13.69
CA ALA A 427 4.54 9.45 -13.31
C ALA A 427 5.80 8.82 -12.70
N PHE A 428 5.71 7.58 -12.22
CA PHE A 428 6.82 6.86 -11.60
C PHE A 428 7.37 5.77 -12.51
N ASP A 429 8.66 5.45 -12.31
CA ASP A 429 9.34 4.45 -13.11
C ASP A 429 8.96 3.03 -12.68
N GLU A 430 8.68 2.18 -13.66
CA GLU A 430 8.60 0.75 -13.47
C GLU A 430 9.99 0.16 -13.21
N THR A 431 10.13 -0.60 -12.14
CA THR A 431 11.42 -1.11 -11.66
C THR A 431 11.35 -2.60 -11.30
N THR A 432 12.50 -3.27 -11.40
CA THR A 432 12.72 -4.55 -10.72
C THR A 432 13.07 -4.30 -9.25
N ILE A 433 12.98 -5.32 -8.42
CA ILE A 433 13.24 -5.22 -6.97
C ILE A 433 14.66 -4.75 -6.65
N SER A 434 15.69 -5.25 -7.36
CA SER A 434 17.07 -4.77 -7.14
C SER A 434 17.27 -3.31 -7.56
N LYS A 435 16.54 -2.85 -8.57
CA LYS A 435 16.60 -1.44 -8.99
C LYS A 435 15.85 -0.54 -8.01
N SER A 436 14.74 -1.00 -7.50
CA SER A 436 13.98 -0.36 -6.43
C SER A 436 14.84 -0.26 -5.15
N ASP A 437 15.52 -1.34 -4.75
CA ASP A 437 16.45 -1.35 -3.61
C ASP A 437 17.49 -0.22 -3.69
N GLN A 438 18.13 -0.03 -4.85
CA GLN A 438 19.10 1.06 -5.04
C GLN A 438 18.50 2.45 -4.82
N ARG A 439 17.22 2.64 -5.14
CA ARG A 439 16.51 3.91 -4.94
C ARG A 439 16.11 4.09 -3.50
N ILE A 440 15.60 3.03 -2.86
CA ILE A 440 15.22 3.01 -1.45
C ILE A 440 16.43 3.35 -0.56
N ARG A 441 17.61 2.77 -0.82
CA ARG A 441 18.85 3.08 -0.07
C ARG A 441 19.29 4.55 -0.16
N ARG A 442 18.93 5.22 -1.25
CA ARG A 442 19.21 6.67 -1.41
C ARG A 442 18.15 7.52 -0.74
N PHE A 443 16.95 6.99 -0.62
CA PHE A 443 15.83 7.66 0.00
C PHE A 443 15.91 7.57 1.52
N LEU A 444 16.20 6.39 2.08
CA LEU A 444 16.35 6.18 3.53
C LEU A 444 17.63 6.84 4.07
#